data_2bff0bf9c804fc294e2523ae78a90499
#
_entry.id   2bff0bf9c804fc294e2523ae78a90499
#
_cell.length_a   1.000
_cell.length_b   1.000
_cell.length_c   1.000
_cell.angle_alpha   90.00
_cell.angle_beta   90.00
_cell.angle_gamma   90.00
#
_symmetry.space_group_name_H-M   'P 1'
#
loop_
_entity.id
_entity.type
_entity.pdbx_description
1 polymer ?
#
loop_
_entity_poly.entity_id
_entity_poly.type
_entity_poly.pdbx_seq_one_letter_code
_entity_poly.pdbx_strand_id
1 'polypeptide(L)'
;MADDDVFEVQRLYPQIYLACHKDHVRAASTKWRISSQDASILVHLDREQGMSPRSLASHLGVAPSTLSAALSRLSELGYLTNEPGKTDRRKREIRLTARGAEAIASTSVLDAERVQALLKKLKPAERKAAVHGLALLAEGARRLKD
;
A
#
# COMPACT_ATOMS: atom_id res chain seq x y z
N MET A 1 -2.15 -19.41 -19.61
CA MET A 1 -1.22 -18.38 -19.11
C MET A 1 0.08 -18.57 -19.88
N ALA A 2 0.46 -17.60 -20.60
CA ALA A 2 1.65 -17.72 -21.43
C ALA A 2 2.89 -17.54 -20.54
N ASP A 3 3.88 -18.40 -20.73
CA ASP A 3 5.22 -18.22 -20.15
C ASP A 3 5.79 -16.82 -20.48
N ASP A 4 5.30 -16.22 -21.56
CA ASP A 4 5.61 -14.86 -21.98
C ASP A 4 5.21 -13.78 -20.95
N ASP A 5 4.05 -13.91 -20.27
CA ASP A 5 3.61 -12.91 -19.29
C ASP A 5 4.47 -12.93 -18.04
N VAL A 6 4.87 -14.12 -17.59
CA VAL A 6 5.79 -14.27 -16.45
C VAL A 6 7.13 -13.64 -16.78
N PHE A 7 7.68 -13.96 -17.94
CA PHE A 7 8.94 -13.40 -18.40
C PHE A 7 8.88 -11.87 -18.52
N GLU A 8 7.79 -11.32 -19.06
CA GLU A 8 7.61 -9.86 -19.18
C GLU A 8 7.55 -9.17 -17.82
N VAL A 9 6.84 -9.72 -16.83
CA VAL A 9 6.84 -9.17 -15.47
C VAL A 9 8.24 -9.22 -14.85
N GLN A 10 8.95 -10.35 -14.97
CA GLN A 10 10.33 -10.50 -14.48
C GLN A 10 11.31 -9.53 -15.14
N ARG A 11 11.08 -9.20 -16.39
CA ARG A 11 11.93 -8.29 -17.18
C ARG A 11 11.62 -6.81 -16.91
N LEU A 12 10.33 -6.46 -16.78
CA LEU A 12 9.88 -5.06 -16.72
C LEU A 12 9.92 -4.49 -15.29
N TYR A 13 9.49 -5.26 -14.31
CA TYR A 13 9.45 -4.79 -12.92
C TYR A 13 10.81 -4.30 -12.40
N PRO A 14 11.92 -5.04 -12.57
CA PRO A 14 13.24 -4.58 -12.12
C PRO A 14 13.67 -3.25 -12.75
N GLN A 15 13.30 -3.00 -13.99
CA GLN A 15 13.65 -1.74 -14.67
C GLN A 15 12.98 -0.55 -13.99
N ILE A 16 11.70 -0.68 -13.60
CA ILE A 16 10.96 0.36 -12.87
C ILE A 16 11.57 0.56 -11.49
N TYR A 17 11.81 -0.54 -10.78
CA TYR A 17 12.41 -0.49 -9.44
C TYR A 17 13.77 0.19 -9.45
N LEU A 18 14.69 -0.24 -10.31
CA LEU A 18 16.04 0.31 -10.40
C LEU A 18 16.06 1.80 -10.80
N ALA A 19 15.12 2.22 -11.67
CA ALA A 19 15.02 3.62 -12.07
C ALA A 19 14.48 4.53 -10.97
N CYS A 20 13.64 4.02 -10.09
CA CYS A 20 12.86 4.83 -9.15
C CYS A 20 13.16 4.58 -7.66
N HIS A 21 14.00 3.60 -7.30
CA HIS A 21 14.22 3.27 -5.88
C HIS A 21 15.04 4.33 -5.13
N LYS A 22 14.87 4.33 -3.81
CA LYS A 22 15.65 5.13 -2.86
C LYS A 22 16.70 4.28 -2.17
N ASP A 23 17.85 4.89 -1.89
CA ASP A 23 18.94 4.21 -1.16
C ASP A 23 18.79 4.30 0.37
N HIS A 24 17.96 5.22 0.91
CA HIS A 24 17.86 5.51 2.34
C HIS A 24 16.42 5.59 2.85
N VAL A 25 15.78 4.45 3.11
CA VAL A 25 14.40 4.39 3.64
C VAL A 25 14.35 4.48 5.18
N ARG A 26 15.40 4.04 5.90
CA ARG A 26 15.41 3.94 7.37
C ARG A 26 15.17 5.26 8.11
N ALA A 27 15.79 6.36 7.66
CA ALA A 27 15.63 7.67 8.29
C ALA A 27 14.19 8.19 8.22
N ALA A 28 13.50 7.96 7.10
CA ALA A 28 12.10 8.34 6.93
C ALA A 28 11.18 7.53 7.85
N SER A 29 11.38 6.22 7.97
CA SER A 29 10.56 5.38 8.86
C SER A 29 10.71 5.76 10.32
N THR A 30 11.89 6.16 10.77
CA THR A 30 12.14 6.66 12.13
C THR A 30 11.37 7.95 12.40
N LYS A 31 11.39 8.91 11.47
CA LYS A 31 10.65 10.17 11.58
C LYS A 31 9.15 9.94 11.71
N TRP A 32 8.60 9.03 10.92
CA TRP A 32 7.17 8.72 10.90
C TRP A 32 6.75 7.70 11.97
N ARG A 33 7.71 7.11 12.69
CA ARG A 33 7.48 6.07 13.71
C ARG A 33 6.74 4.85 13.15
N ILE A 34 7.11 4.46 11.93
CA ILE A 34 6.50 3.35 11.20
C ILE A 34 7.52 2.22 11.05
N SER A 35 7.14 1.02 11.49
CA SER A 35 7.88 -0.22 11.22
C SER A 35 7.54 -0.78 9.85
N SER A 36 8.29 -1.79 9.40
CA SER A 36 7.97 -2.53 8.16
C SER A 36 6.57 -3.17 8.22
N GLN A 37 6.17 -3.66 9.38
CA GLN A 37 4.82 -4.20 9.59
C GLN A 37 3.76 -3.11 9.49
N ASP A 38 3.99 -1.93 10.05
CA ASP A 38 3.08 -0.80 9.97
C ASP A 38 2.87 -0.36 8.51
N ALA A 39 3.96 -0.25 7.75
CA ALA A 39 3.90 0.05 6.33
C ALA A 39 3.09 -1.00 5.57
N SER A 40 3.27 -2.28 5.90
CA SER A 40 2.50 -3.38 5.32
C SER A 40 1.00 -3.28 5.62
N ILE A 41 0.63 -2.83 6.81
CA ILE A 41 -0.77 -2.55 7.16
C ILE A 41 -1.32 -1.39 6.33
N LEU A 42 -0.62 -0.27 6.35
CA LEU A 42 -1.11 0.97 5.73
C LEU A 42 -1.27 0.87 4.20
N VAL A 43 -0.39 0.14 3.51
CA VAL A 43 -0.48 -0.02 2.04
C VAL A 43 -1.69 -0.85 1.59
N HIS A 44 -2.33 -1.60 2.49
CA HIS A 44 -3.56 -2.34 2.19
C HIS A 44 -4.83 -1.48 2.32
N LEU A 45 -4.71 -0.30 2.92
CA LEU A 45 -5.85 0.58 3.19
C LEU A 45 -6.06 1.59 2.07
N ASP A 46 -7.31 1.93 1.85
CA ASP A 46 -7.74 2.97 0.93
C ASP A 46 -8.31 4.17 1.69
N ARG A 47 -8.30 5.35 1.07
CA ARG A 47 -8.83 6.56 1.70
C ARG A 47 -10.35 6.65 1.64
N GLU A 48 -10.94 6.07 0.62
CA GLU A 48 -12.38 6.17 0.34
C GLU A 48 -13.12 4.89 0.69
N GLN A 49 -12.53 3.73 0.37
CA GLN A 49 -13.12 2.44 0.65
C GLN A 49 -12.63 1.89 1.99
N GLY A 50 -13.57 1.70 2.92
CA GLY A 50 -13.29 1.07 4.19
C GLY A 50 -13.04 -0.43 4.06
N MET A 51 -12.14 -0.95 4.90
CA MET A 51 -11.85 -2.37 5.04
C MET A 51 -12.14 -2.80 6.46
N SER A 52 -12.68 -4.02 6.66
CA SER A 52 -12.85 -4.55 8.01
C SER A 52 -11.51 -5.01 8.60
N PRO A 53 -11.33 -4.93 9.94
CA PRO A 53 -10.14 -5.48 10.59
C PRO A 53 -9.94 -6.97 10.28
N ARG A 54 -11.02 -7.73 10.19
CA ARG A 54 -11.00 -9.15 9.88
C ARG A 54 -10.45 -9.44 8.49
N SER A 55 -10.91 -8.68 7.49
CA SER A 55 -10.42 -8.76 6.11
C SER A 55 -8.93 -8.43 6.05
N LEU A 56 -8.51 -7.36 6.74
CA LEU A 56 -7.12 -6.96 6.78
C LEU A 56 -6.23 -8.03 7.45
N ALA A 57 -6.68 -8.61 8.56
CA ALA A 57 -5.97 -9.69 9.24
C ALA A 57 -5.78 -10.91 8.32
N SER A 58 -6.83 -11.28 7.57
CA SER A 58 -6.77 -12.35 6.59
C SER A 58 -5.74 -12.05 5.49
N HIS A 59 -5.77 -10.86 4.90
CA HIS A 59 -4.81 -10.45 3.86
C HIS A 59 -3.36 -10.44 4.35
N LEU A 60 -3.14 -10.11 5.61
CA LEU A 60 -1.80 -10.06 6.21
C LEU A 60 -1.33 -11.42 6.75
N GLY A 61 -2.24 -12.39 6.86
CA GLY A 61 -1.94 -13.68 7.46
C GLY A 61 -1.59 -13.60 8.95
N VAL A 62 -2.21 -12.67 9.68
CA VAL A 62 -1.97 -12.45 11.12
C VAL A 62 -3.23 -12.67 11.94
N ALA A 63 -3.05 -12.99 13.24
CA ALA A 63 -4.18 -13.11 14.16
C ALA A 63 -4.84 -11.73 14.37
N PRO A 64 -6.19 -11.66 14.47
CA PRO A 64 -6.90 -10.41 14.73
C PRO A 64 -6.43 -9.67 15.99
N SER A 65 -6.04 -10.39 17.02
CA SER A 65 -5.51 -9.82 18.28
C SER A 65 -4.18 -9.08 18.07
N THR A 66 -3.29 -9.63 17.25
CA THR A 66 -2.00 -9.01 16.89
C THR A 66 -2.22 -7.73 16.09
N LEU A 67 -3.16 -7.75 15.17
CA LEU A 67 -3.52 -6.60 14.35
C LEU A 67 -4.15 -5.48 15.19
N SER A 68 -4.98 -5.81 16.17
CA SER A 68 -5.72 -4.85 16.98
C SER A 68 -4.82 -3.83 17.68
N ALA A 69 -3.71 -4.26 18.27
CA ALA A 69 -2.75 -3.38 18.94
C ALA A 69 -2.08 -2.41 17.93
N ALA A 70 -1.69 -2.92 16.77
CA ALA A 70 -1.11 -2.10 15.72
C ALA A 70 -2.10 -1.07 15.17
N LEU A 71 -3.36 -1.47 14.95
CA LEU A 71 -4.41 -0.56 14.48
C LEU A 71 -4.69 0.57 15.48
N SER A 72 -4.74 0.26 16.79
CA SER A 72 -4.91 1.28 17.84
C SER A 72 -3.77 2.29 17.81
N ARG A 73 -2.53 1.83 17.76
CA ARG A 73 -1.36 2.69 17.70
C ARG A 73 -1.31 3.56 16.45
N LEU A 74 -1.58 2.99 15.28
CA LEU A 74 -1.62 3.72 14.01
C LEU A 74 -2.77 4.73 13.96
N SER A 75 -3.89 4.42 14.60
CA SER A 75 -5.01 5.36 14.77
C SER A 75 -4.62 6.54 15.65
N GLU A 76 -3.94 6.31 16.77
CA GLU A 76 -3.43 7.37 17.65
C GLU A 76 -2.41 8.27 16.95
N LEU A 77 -1.57 7.70 16.08
CA LEU A 77 -0.63 8.46 15.25
C LEU A 77 -1.33 9.25 14.13
N GLY A 78 -2.62 9.00 13.89
CA GLY A 78 -3.41 9.69 12.89
C GLY A 78 -3.24 9.15 11.46
N TYR A 79 -2.72 7.94 11.28
CA TYR A 79 -2.46 7.35 9.95
C TYR A 79 -3.64 6.60 9.38
N LEU A 80 -4.54 6.17 10.22
CA LEU A 80 -5.80 5.53 9.82
C LEU A 80 -6.95 5.96 10.74
N THR A 81 -8.16 5.76 10.27
CA THR A 81 -9.37 5.83 11.09
C THR A 81 -9.93 4.42 11.28
N ASN A 82 -10.49 4.15 12.45
CA ASN A 82 -11.16 2.90 12.77
C ASN A 82 -12.53 3.24 13.36
N GLU A 83 -13.54 3.28 12.52
CA GLU A 83 -14.86 3.80 12.83
C GLU A 83 -15.95 2.75 12.62
N PRO A 84 -17.14 2.92 13.22
CA PRO A 84 -18.30 2.10 12.87
C PRO A 84 -18.63 2.20 11.38
N GLY A 85 -19.05 1.09 10.79
CA GLY A 85 -19.45 1.05 9.38
C GLY A 85 -20.65 1.96 9.09
N LYS A 86 -20.71 2.52 7.88
CA LYS A 86 -21.79 3.42 7.45
C LYS A 86 -23.12 2.67 7.27
N THR A 87 -23.07 1.44 6.78
CA THR A 87 -24.26 0.62 6.52
C THR A 87 -24.62 -0.30 7.70
N ASP A 88 -23.63 -0.78 8.43
CA ASP A 88 -23.79 -1.59 9.65
C ASP A 88 -22.82 -1.09 10.72
N ARG A 89 -23.33 -0.40 11.74
CA ARG A 89 -22.55 0.18 12.85
C ARG A 89 -21.89 -0.86 13.75
N ARG A 90 -22.31 -2.12 13.68
CA ARG A 90 -21.67 -3.22 14.42
C ARG A 90 -20.36 -3.67 13.80
N LYS A 91 -20.16 -3.38 12.52
CA LYS A 91 -18.92 -3.64 11.80
C LYS A 91 -18.00 -2.44 11.88
N ARG A 92 -16.72 -2.68 12.05
CA ARG A 92 -15.69 -1.64 12.01
C ARG A 92 -15.17 -1.48 10.59
N GLU A 93 -14.88 -0.25 10.21
CA GLU A 93 -14.24 0.09 8.94
C GLU A 93 -12.97 0.88 9.18
N ILE A 94 -11.90 0.43 8.55
CA ILE A 94 -10.60 1.09 8.61
C ILE A 94 -10.36 1.78 7.29
N ARG A 95 -9.93 3.04 7.37
CA ARG A 95 -9.54 3.85 6.20
C ARG A 95 -8.20 4.51 6.43
N LEU A 96 -7.46 4.68 5.35
CA LEU A 96 -6.24 5.47 5.35
C LEU A 96 -6.59 6.97 5.45
N THR A 97 -5.84 7.70 6.25
CA THR A 97 -5.94 9.17 6.32
C THR A 97 -4.98 9.83 5.32
N ALA A 98 -5.13 11.14 5.09
CA ALA A 98 -4.17 11.91 4.32
C ALA A 98 -2.75 11.81 4.93
N ARG A 99 -2.65 11.89 6.25
CA ARG A 99 -1.38 11.71 6.99
C ARG A 99 -0.79 10.31 6.80
N GLY A 100 -1.62 9.27 6.78
CA GLY A 100 -1.20 7.90 6.48
C GLY A 100 -0.67 7.76 5.06
N ALA A 101 -1.30 8.41 4.09
CA ALA A 101 -0.83 8.44 2.71
C ALA A 101 0.53 9.14 2.58
N GLU A 102 0.73 10.25 3.28
CA GLU A 102 2.03 10.94 3.34
C GLU A 102 3.11 10.04 3.97
N ALA A 103 2.78 9.33 5.04
CA ALA A 103 3.68 8.40 5.70
C ALA A 103 4.11 7.26 4.76
N ILE A 104 3.17 6.68 4.01
CA ILE A 104 3.47 5.66 3.00
C ILE A 104 4.40 6.23 1.93
N ALA A 105 4.07 7.40 1.39
CA ALA A 105 4.87 8.03 0.34
C ALA A 105 6.30 8.32 0.83
N SER A 106 6.45 8.81 2.05
CA SER A 106 7.76 9.15 2.65
C SER A 106 8.60 7.92 2.98
N THR A 107 7.96 6.80 3.32
CA THR A 107 8.63 5.53 3.66
C THR A 107 8.67 4.54 2.50
N SER A 108 8.13 4.90 1.35
CA SER A 108 8.19 4.09 0.13
C SER A 108 9.62 3.78 -0.28
N VAL A 109 9.84 2.59 -0.80
CA VAL A 109 11.12 2.22 -1.45
C VAL A 109 11.34 2.97 -2.76
N LEU A 110 10.30 3.61 -3.29
CA LEU A 110 10.36 4.40 -4.51
C LEU A 110 10.42 5.90 -4.20
N ASP A 111 11.28 6.60 -4.91
CA ASP A 111 11.43 8.05 -4.83
C ASP A 111 10.29 8.74 -5.60
N ALA A 112 9.57 9.63 -4.93
CA ALA A 112 8.40 10.29 -5.51
C ALA A 112 8.73 11.16 -6.73
N GLU A 113 9.87 11.85 -6.73
CA GLU A 113 10.29 12.70 -7.84
C GLU A 113 10.66 11.86 -9.07
N ARG A 114 11.36 10.74 -8.85
CA ARG A 114 11.70 9.79 -9.91
C ARG A 114 10.47 9.14 -10.51
N VAL A 115 9.52 8.70 -9.68
CA VAL A 115 8.22 8.17 -10.14
C VAL A 115 7.46 9.23 -10.92
N GLN A 116 7.42 10.48 -10.43
CA GLN A 116 6.77 11.57 -11.16
C GLN A 116 7.43 11.83 -12.52
N ALA A 117 8.77 11.85 -12.56
CA ALA A 117 9.51 12.02 -13.81
C ALA A 117 9.23 10.89 -14.82
N LEU A 118 9.18 9.64 -14.33
CA LEU A 118 8.79 8.49 -15.13
C LEU A 118 7.38 8.66 -15.71
N LEU A 119 6.40 8.97 -14.86
CA LEU A 119 5.01 9.12 -15.28
C LEU A 119 4.80 10.31 -16.26
N LYS A 120 5.60 11.35 -16.17
CA LYS A 120 5.58 12.47 -17.11
C LYS A 120 6.03 12.10 -18.53
N LYS A 121 6.76 11.00 -18.71
CA LYS A 121 7.15 10.48 -20.02
C LYS A 121 6.00 9.79 -20.76
N LEU A 122 4.94 9.45 -20.06
CA LEU A 122 3.77 8.77 -20.60
C LEU A 122 2.68 9.76 -21.01
N LYS A 123 1.98 9.47 -22.09
CA LYS A 123 0.75 10.17 -22.44
C LYS A 123 -0.32 9.92 -21.36
N PRO A 124 -1.32 10.82 -21.19
CA PRO A 124 -2.34 10.64 -20.15
C PRO A 124 -3.04 9.28 -20.15
N ALA A 125 -3.39 8.76 -21.32
CA ALA A 125 -4.03 7.45 -21.46
C ALA A 125 -3.10 6.30 -21.08
N GLU A 126 -1.83 6.36 -21.50
CA GLU A 126 -0.80 5.38 -21.15
C GLU A 126 -0.52 5.36 -19.65
N ARG A 127 -0.46 6.53 -19.03
CA ARG A 127 -0.28 6.67 -17.58
C ARG A 127 -1.42 6.02 -16.81
N LYS A 128 -2.66 6.29 -17.22
CA LYS A 128 -3.86 5.70 -16.60
C LYS A 128 -3.84 4.17 -16.75
N ALA A 129 -3.51 3.65 -17.91
CA ALA A 129 -3.42 2.21 -18.17
C ALA A 129 -2.30 1.56 -17.34
N ALA A 130 -1.12 2.18 -17.27
CA ALA A 130 0.02 1.67 -16.51
C ALA A 130 -0.28 1.60 -15.01
N VAL A 131 -0.86 2.65 -14.42
CA VAL A 131 -1.24 2.67 -13.01
C VAL A 131 -2.34 1.64 -12.72
N HIS A 132 -3.32 1.50 -13.63
CA HIS A 132 -4.35 0.47 -13.50
C HIS A 132 -3.77 -0.95 -13.57
N GLY A 133 -2.88 -1.21 -14.51
CA GLY A 133 -2.20 -2.51 -14.61
C GLY A 133 -1.38 -2.84 -13.36
N LEU A 134 -0.67 -1.86 -12.82
CA LEU A 134 0.07 -2.03 -11.56
C LEU A 134 -0.88 -2.32 -10.38
N ALA A 135 -2.05 -1.68 -10.32
CA ALA A 135 -3.06 -1.94 -9.30
C ALA A 135 -3.60 -3.38 -9.38
N LEU A 136 -3.82 -3.89 -10.59
CA LEU A 136 -4.24 -5.29 -10.80
C LEU A 136 -3.17 -6.29 -10.33
N LEU A 137 -1.90 -6.03 -10.64
CA LEU A 137 -0.79 -6.86 -10.17
C LEU A 137 -0.66 -6.84 -8.65
N ALA A 138 -0.81 -5.67 -8.03
CA ALA A 138 -0.79 -5.53 -6.57
C ALA A 138 -1.96 -6.27 -5.91
N GLU A 139 -3.15 -6.23 -6.50
CA GLU A 139 -4.30 -7.00 -6.03
C GLU A 139 -4.06 -8.50 -6.13
N GLY A 140 -3.53 -8.98 -7.26
CA GLY A 140 -3.12 -10.37 -7.43
C GLY A 140 -2.09 -10.81 -6.40
N ALA A 141 -1.08 -9.97 -6.13
CA ALA A 141 -0.04 -10.25 -5.14
C ALA A 141 -0.60 -10.39 -3.72
N ARG A 142 -1.62 -9.61 -3.36
CA ARG A 142 -2.30 -9.75 -2.07
C ARG A 142 -2.96 -11.12 -1.92
N ARG A 143 -3.55 -11.63 -2.99
CA ARG A 143 -4.22 -12.95 -3.01
C ARG A 143 -3.26 -14.14 -2.97
N LEU A 144 -1.96 -13.95 -3.23
CA LEU A 144 -0.96 -15.03 -3.11
C LEU A 144 -0.71 -15.45 -1.66
N LYS A 145 -1.16 -14.65 -0.69
CA LYS A 145 -0.96 -14.92 0.74
C LYS A 145 -2.17 -15.60 1.40
N ASP A 146 -3.26 -15.75 0.64
CA ASP A 146 -4.46 -16.49 1.04
C ASP A 146 -4.35 -17.96 0.60
#